data_2cfd4ae5b3aa36e88473821948fbdcae
#
_entry.id   2cfd4ae5b3aa36e88473821948fbdcae
#
_cell.length_a   1.000
_cell.length_b   1.000
_cell.length_c   1.000
_cell.angle_alpha   90.00
_cell.angle_beta   90.00
_cell.angle_gamma   90.00
#
_symmetry.space_group_name_H-M   'P 1'
#
loop_
_entity.id
_entity.type
_entity.pdbx_description
1 polymer ?
#
loop_
_entity_poly.entity_id
_entity_poly.type
_entity_poly.pdbx_seq_one_letter_code
_entity_poly.pdbx_strand_id
1 'polypeptide(L)'
;MLNPQTGIKFSDYNSLYDILIPQDSKYRQLNELIDFASIRKELVKNYSKNMGREAIDPIILFKYLLLKTMHPVSDRDLIARSRTDMAYKYFLGLRPEDDVIDPSLLTVFRRQRIRDINLMDLLLRSSLDKAKALGLIVSKKILVDSTH
;
A
#
# COMPACT_ATOMS: atom_id res chain seq x y z
N MET A 1 10.45 -2.04 -16.95
CA MET A 1 9.13 -2.57 -17.35
C MET A 1 8.36 -3.03 -16.11
N LEU A 2 7.15 -2.54 -15.97
CA LEU A 2 6.30 -2.95 -14.86
C LEU A 2 5.70 -4.32 -15.13
N ASN A 3 5.80 -5.21 -14.16
CA ASN A 3 5.12 -6.49 -14.23
C ASN A 3 3.62 -6.25 -14.05
N PRO A 4 2.77 -6.60 -15.01
CA PRO A 4 1.33 -6.45 -14.83
C PRO A 4 0.86 -7.43 -13.78
N GLN A 5 0.59 -6.92 -12.60
CA GLN A 5 -0.01 -7.72 -11.55
C GLN A 5 -1.51 -7.61 -11.59
N THR A 6 -2.11 -8.52 -12.28
CA THR A 6 -3.55 -8.66 -12.30
C THR A 6 -3.91 -9.91 -11.52
N GLY A 7 -4.07 -9.77 -10.21
CA GLY A 7 -4.57 -10.85 -9.39
C GLY A 7 -3.61 -11.35 -8.31
N ILE A 8 -4.07 -12.36 -7.58
CA ILE A 8 -3.35 -12.94 -6.45
C ILE A 8 -2.18 -13.78 -6.98
N LYS A 9 -0.97 -13.46 -6.53
CA LYS A 9 0.20 -14.28 -6.85
C LYS A 9 0.03 -15.68 -6.26
N PHE A 10 0.33 -16.70 -7.05
CA PHE A 10 0.22 -18.08 -6.60
C PHE A 10 1.33 -18.40 -5.59
N SER A 11 0.97 -19.02 -4.47
CA SER A 11 1.92 -19.48 -3.47
C SER A 11 1.29 -20.61 -2.66
N ASP A 12 2.11 -21.61 -2.32
CA ASP A 12 1.67 -22.69 -1.45
C ASP A 12 1.34 -22.21 -0.04
N TYR A 13 1.85 -21.04 0.33
CA TYR A 13 1.63 -20.45 1.67
C TYR A 13 0.45 -19.49 1.73
N ASN A 14 -0.23 -19.23 0.64
CA ASN A 14 -1.38 -18.30 0.64
C ASN A 14 -2.51 -18.75 1.58
N SER A 15 -2.61 -20.05 1.84
CA SER A 15 -3.57 -20.58 2.81
C SER A 15 -3.35 -20.05 4.22
N LEU A 16 -2.13 -19.59 4.55
CA LEU A 16 -1.85 -18.97 5.84
C LEU A 16 -2.67 -17.69 6.04
N TYR A 17 -2.90 -16.93 4.99
CA TYR A 17 -3.74 -15.74 5.07
C TYR A 17 -5.18 -16.09 5.48
N ASP A 18 -5.69 -17.20 4.97
CA ASP A 18 -7.05 -17.64 5.32
C ASP A 18 -7.14 -18.10 6.78
N ILE A 19 -6.02 -18.67 7.29
CA ILE A 19 -5.96 -19.16 8.67
C ILE A 19 -5.70 -18.02 9.66
N LEU A 20 -4.75 -17.14 9.33
CA LEU A 20 -4.22 -16.15 10.28
C LEU A 20 -4.98 -14.83 10.27
N ILE A 21 -5.63 -14.48 9.16
CA ILE A 21 -6.32 -13.19 9.03
C ILE A 21 -7.82 -13.43 9.07
N PRO A 22 -8.54 -12.89 10.08
CA PRO A 22 -9.99 -13.04 10.16
C PRO A 22 -10.70 -12.55 8.89
N GLN A 23 -11.80 -13.20 8.54
CA GLN A 23 -12.57 -12.83 7.34
C GLN A 23 -13.18 -11.41 7.44
N ASP A 24 -13.43 -10.94 8.66
CA ASP A 24 -13.93 -9.59 8.93
C ASP A 24 -12.80 -8.57 9.14
N SER A 25 -11.56 -8.93 8.82
CA SER A 25 -10.43 -8.01 8.91
C SER A 25 -10.68 -6.74 8.11
N LYS A 26 -10.38 -5.60 8.70
CA LYS A 26 -10.53 -4.30 8.04
C LYS A 26 -9.62 -4.18 6.82
N TYR A 27 -8.47 -4.86 6.82
CA TYR A 27 -7.57 -4.89 5.66
C TYR A 27 -8.17 -5.66 4.49
N ARG A 28 -8.92 -6.73 4.76
CA ARG A 28 -9.68 -7.42 3.70
C ARG A 28 -10.75 -6.51 3.13
N GLN A 29 -11.48 -5.83 4.00
CA GLN A 29 -12.53 -4.89 3.60
C GLN A 29 -11.96 -3.73 2.79
N LEU A 30 -10.80 -3.19 3.17
CA LEU A 30 -10.12 -2.14 2.41
C LEU A 30 -9.74 -2.61 1.00
N ASN A 31 -9.20 -3.80 0.87
CA ASN A 31 -8.84 -4.35 -0.43
C ASN A 31 -10.05 -4.52 -1.35
N GLU A 32 -11.21 -4.81 -0.81
CA GLU A 32 -12.45 -4.92 -1.57
C GLU A 32 -13.07 -3.56 -1.88
N LEU A 33 -13.00 -2.63 -0.93
CA LEU A 33 -13.67 -1.35 -1.02
C LEU A 33 -12.95 -0.33 -1.90
N ILE A 34 -11.62 -0.32 -1.84
CA ILE A 34 -10.81 0.62 -2.61
C ILE A 34 -10.53 0.04 -4.00
N ASP A 35 -10.81 0.82 -5.04
CA ASP A 35 -10.52 0.43 -6.42
C ASP A 35 -9.04 0.65 -6.73
N PHE A 36 -8.21 -0.26 -6.25
CA PHE A 36 -6.76 -0.19 -6.49
C PHE A 36 -6.38 -0.37 -7.96
N ALA A 37 -7.22 -1.04 -8.75
CA ALA A 37 -6.95 -1.17 -10.18
C ALA A 37 -6.98 0.18 -10.89
N SER A 38 -7.95 1.03 -10.57
CA SER A 38 -8.02 2.38 -11.10
C SER A 38 -6.87 3.25 -10.62
N ILE A 39 -6.51 3.13 -9.34
CA ILE A 39 -5.37 3.85 -8.77
C ILE A 39 -4.08 3.43 -9.48
N ARG A 40 -3.90 2.14 -9.72
CA ARG A 40 -2.73 1.63 -10.43
C ARG A 40 -2.62 2.21 -11.83
N LYS A 41 -3.74 2.28 -12.57
CA LYS A 41 -3.76 2.88 -13.90
C LYS A 41 -3.24 4.31 -13.89
N GLU A 42 -3.66 5.10 -12.91
CA GLU A 42 -3.21 6.49 -12.79
C GLU A 42 -1.71 6.56 -12.43
N LEU A 43 -1.26 5.74 -11.52
CA LEU A 43 0.15 5.73 -11.11
C LEU A 43 1.08 5.29 -12.24
N VAL A 44 0.67 4.30 -13.02
CA VAL A 44 1.48 3.73 -14.12
C VAL A 44 1.74 4.76 -15.23
N LYS A 45 0.85 5.71 -15.44
CA LYS A 45 1.01 6.74 -16.48
C LYS A 45 2.32 7.51 -16.36
N ASN A 46 2.88 7.60 -15.15
CA ASN A 46 4.08 8.37 -14.87
C ASN A 46 5.36 7.54 -14.90
N TYR A 47 5.25 6.26 -15.25
CA TYR A 47 6.42 5.39 -15.36
C TYR A 47 6.90 5.33 -16.81
N SER A 48 8.23 5.44 -16.98
CA SER A 48 8.85 5.31 -18.28
C SER A 48 8.69 3.89 -18.82
N LYS A 49 8.37 3.78 -20.12
CA LYS A 49 8.30 2.47 -20.79
C LYS A 49 9.66 1.78 -20.92
N ASN A 50 10.74 2.51 -20.71
CA ASN A 50 12.11 2.05 -20.94
C ASN A 50 12.91 1.86 -19.66
N MET A 51 12.25 1.45 -18.58
CA MET A 51 12.98 1.14 -17.36
C MET A 51 13.74 -0.16 -17.53
N GLY A 52 15.07 -0.09 -17.42
CA GLY A 52 15.97 -1.24 -17.61
C GLY A 52 15.95 -2.26 -16.47
N ARG A 53 15.21 -2.02 -15.41
CA ARG A 53 15.00 -2.94 -14.29
C ARG A 53 13.52 -3.14 -14.07
N GLU A 54 13.16 -4.34 -13.64
CA GLU A 54 11.83 -4.63 -13.19
C GLU A 54 11.52 -3.78 -11.96
N ALA A 55 10.61 -2.84 -12.09
CA ALA A 55 10.23 -1.95 -11.01
C ALA A 55 9.21 -2.63 -10.08
N ILE A 56 9.27 -2.27 -8.80
CA ILE A 56 8.22 -2.64 -7.85
C ILE A 56 6.89 -2.04 -8.34
N ASP A 57 5.83 -2.83 -8.28
CA ASP A 57 4.51 -2.34 -8.67
C ASP A 57 4.15 -1.08 -7.87
N PRO A 58 3.82 0.02 -8.54
CA PRO A 58 3.52 1.27 -7.84
C PRO A 58 2.37 1.16 -6.85
N ILE A 59 1.47 0.19 -7.04
CA ILE A 59 0.37 0.03 -6.08
C ILE A 59 0.88 -0.47 -4.71
N ILE A 60 1.95 -1.27 -4.70
CA ILE A 60 2.56 -1.71 -3.44
C ILE A 60 3.11 -0.49 -2.69
N LEU A 61 3.81 0.39 -3.39
CA LEU A 61 4.35 1.61 -2.82
C LEU A 61 3.24 2.55 -2.33
N PHE A 62 2.17 2.67 -3.10
CA PHE A 62 1.00 3.44 -2.70
C PHE A 62 0.36 2.88 -1.43
N LYS A 63 0.21 1.57 -1.36
CA LYS A 63 -0.36 0.91 -0.17
C LYS A 63 0.51 1.12 1.06
N TYR A 64 1.83 1.14 0.90
CA TYR A 64 2.73 1.48 2.00
C TYR A 64 2.51 2.91 2.49
N LEU A 65 2.34 3.87 1.57
CA LEU A 65 2.04 5.25 1.97
C LEU A 65 0.69 5.35 2.67
N LEU A 66 -0.29 4.58 2.19
CA LEU A 66 -1.59 4.53 2.85
C LEU A 66 -1.48 3.98 4.26
N LEU A 67 -0.74 2.88 4.44
CA LEU A 67 -0.48 2.31 5.78
C LEU A 67 0.23 3.33 6.68
N LYS A 68 1.20 4.05 6.13
CA LYS A 68 1.93 5.06 6.90
C LYS A 68 1.01 6.18 7.38
N THR A 69 0.05 6.56 6.55
CA THR A 69 -0.91 7.60 6.94
C THR A 69 -1.87 7.12 8.03
N MET A 70 -2.23 5.83 7.99
CA MET A 70 -3.06 5.22 9.03
C MET A 70 -2.30 4.93 10.32
N HIS A 71 -1.01 4.67 10.23
CA HIS A 71 -0.13 4.29 11.34
C HIS A 71 1.09 5.21 11.35
N PRO A 72 1.13 6.21 12.24
CA PRO A 72 2.20 7.22 12.25
C PRO A 72 3.51 6.65 12.80
N VAL A 73 4.22 5.90 11.98
CA VAL A 73 5.53 5.33 12.29
C VAL A 73 6.52 5.73 11.18
N SER A 74 7.81 5.57 11.43
CA SER A 74 8.83 5.84 10.41
C SER A 74 8.71 4.86 9.25
N ASP A 75 9.26 5.21 8.08
CA ASP A 75 9.31 4.30 6.93
C ASP A 75 10.00 2.99 7.29
N ARG A 76 11.13 3.10 7.99
CA ARG A 76 11.91 1.92 8.40
C ARG A 76 11.11 1.00 9.31
N ASP A 77 10.42 1.57 10.29
CA ASP A 77 9.61 0.79 11.23
C ASP A 77 8.40 0.16 10.55
N LEU A 78 7.76 0.89 9.64
CA LEU A 78 6.63 0.37 8.88
C LEU A 78 7.04 -0.84 8.06
N ILE A 79 8.16 -0.76 7.36
CA ILE A 79 8.64 -1.86 6.52
C ILE A 79 9.08 -3.04 7.36
N ALA A 80 9.78 -2.79 8.47
CA ALA A 80 10.14 -3.85 9.41
C ALA A 80 8.90 -4.57 9.94
N ARG A 81 7.86 -3.81 10.26
CA ARG A 81 6.58 -4.36 10.73
C ARG A 81 5.89 -5.20 9.65
N SER A 82 5.92 -4.74 8.41
CA SER A 82 5.29 -5.47 7.30
C SER A 82 5.95 -6.81 7.02
N ARG A 83 7.19 -7.02 7.49
CA ARG A 83 7.90 -8.29 7.33
C ARG A 83 7.26 -9.43 8.12
N THR A 84 6.73 -9.14 9.29
CA THR A 84 6.18 -10.13 10.20
C THR A 84 4.68 -10.01 10.43
N ASP A 85 4.07 -8.91 10.04
CA ASP A 85 2.63 -8.72 10.17
C ASP A 85 1.93 -9.27 8.93
N MET A 86 1.28 -10.42 9.07
CA MET A 86 0.62 -11.09 7.95
C MET A 86 -0.54 -10.27 7.38
N ALA A 87 -1.23 -9.51 8.21
CA ALA A 87 -2.31 -8.64 7.72
C ALA A 87 -1.76 -7.54 6.82
N TYR A 88 -0.61 -6.97 7.15
CA TYR A 88 0.05 -6.00 6.29
C TYR A 88 0.52 -6.62 4.99
N LYS A 89 1.15 -7.80 5.05
CA LYS A 89 1.57 -8.52 3.82
C LYS A 89 0.38 -8.82 2.92
N TYR A 90 -0.71 -9.28 3.49
CA TYR A 90 -1.94 -9.53 2.76
C TYR A 90 -2.45 -8.25 2.08
N PHE A 91 -2.52 -7.16 2.83
CA PHE A 91 -2.99 -5.87 2.31
C PHE A 91 -2.12 -5.38 1.15
N LEU A 92 -0.80 -5.53 1.28
CA LEU A 92 0.15 -5.11 0.27
C LEU A 92 0.11 -5.97 -1.00
N GLY A 93 -0.55 -7.13 -0.96
CA GLY A 93 -0.60 -8.05 -2.09
C GLY A 93 0.64 -8.91 -2.22
N LEU A 94 1.42 -9.05 -1.16
CA LEU A 94 2.59 -9.92 -1.11
C LEU A 94 2.19 -11.34 -0.75
N ARG A 95 3.00 -12.32 -1.19
CA ARG A 95 2.88 -13.68 -0.68
C ARG A 95 3.47 -13.73 0.72
N PRO A 96 3.04 -14.68 1.58
CA PRO A 96 3.61 -14.78 2.95
C PRO A 96 5.13 -14.92 2.98
N GLU A 97 5.71 -15.59 1.97
CA GLU A 97 7.16 -15.81 1.86
C GLU A 97 7.91 -14.66 1.17
N ASP A 98 7.22 -13.72 0.57
CA ASP A 98 7.87 -12.61 -0.13
C ASP A 98 8.63 -11.70 0.85
N ASP A 99 9.77 -11.23 0.38
CA ASP A 99 10.51 -10.21 1.11
C ASP A 99 9.81 -8.84 0.98
N VAL A 100 10.13 -7.95 1.90
CA VAL A 100 9.59 -6.59 1.88
C VAL A 100 10.58 -5.65 1.19
N ILE A 101 10.09 -4.47 0.81
CA ILE A 101 10.91 -3.51 0.07
C ILE A 101 11.96 -2.84 0.97
N ASP A 102 12.96 -2.23 0.34
CA ASP A 102 13.89 -1.35 1.04
C ASP A 102 13.20 -0.01 1.34
N PRO A 103 13.38 0.54 2.55
CA PRO A 103 12.75 1.83 2.92
C PRO A 103 13.07 2.98 1.97
N SER A 104 14.26 2.96 1.34
CA SER A 104 14.65 4.00 0.40
C SER A 104 13.72 4.10 -0.81
N LEU A 105 13.05 3.00 -1.17
CA LEU A 105 12.10 2.99 -2.28
C LEU A 105 10.89 3.88 -2.01
N LEU A 106 10.45 3.99 -0.76
CA LEU A 106 9.37 4.91 -0.42
C LEU A 106 9.80 6.36 -0.59
N THR A 107 11.02 6.68 -0.19
CA THR A 107 11.57 8.02 -0.38
C THR A 107 11.65 8.38 -1.86
N VAL A 108 12.17 7.47 -2.69
CA VAL A 108 12.25 7.67 -4.14
C VAL A 108 10.87 7.83 -4.74
N PHE A 109 9.92 6.98 -4.32
CA PHE A 109 8.55 7.04 -4.82
C PHE A 109 7.91 8.40 -4.52
N ARG A 110 8.01 8.90 -3.29
CA ARG A 110 7.48 10.22 -2.94
C ARG A 110 8.14 11.33 -3.75
N ARG A 111 9.45 11.25 -3.97
CA ARG A 111 10.20 12.23 -4.75
C ARG A 111 9.75 12.27 -6.21
N GLN A 112 9.58 11.10 -6.82
CA GLN A 112 9.11 10.99 -8.19
C GLN A 112 7.68 11.50 -8.37
N ARG A 113 6.87 11.49 -7.31
CA ARG A 113 5.48 11.92 -7.35
C ARG A 113 5.28 13.38 -6.98
N ILE A 114 6.34 14.11 -6.71
CA ILE A 114 6.23 15.54 -6.39
C ILE A 114 5.56 16.31 -7.54
N ARG A 115 5.76 15.87 -8.79
CA ARG A 115 5.12 16.49 -9.96
C ARG A 115 3.62 16.29 -9.98
N ASP A 116 3.14 15.22 -9.37
CA ASP A 116 1.73 14.82 -9.35
C ASP A 116 1.17 14.86 -7.94
N ILE A 117 1.65 15.78 -7.13
CA ILE A 117 1.28 15.87 -5.72
C ILE A 117 -0.24 15.96 -5.52
N ASN A 118 -0.95 16.66 -6.41
CA ASN A 118 -2.40 16.80 -6.33
C ASN A 118 -3.11 15.47 -6.57
N LEU A 119 -2.63 14.69 -7.53
CA LEU A 119 -3.19 13.37 -7.82
C LEU A 119 -2.94 12.41 -6.66
N MET A 120 -1.69 12.37 -6.18
CA MET A 120 -1.33 11.51 -5.05
C MET A 120 -2.15 11.87 -3.81
N ASP A 121 -2.26 13.15 -3.51
CA ASP A 121 -3.04 13.64 -2.38
C ASP A 121 -4.52 13.24 -2.51
N LEU A 122 -5.09 13.41 -3.72
CA LEU A 122 -6.46 13.02 -3.98
C LEU A 122 -6.69 11.53 -3.77
N LEU A 123 -5.80 10.70 -4.30
CA LEU A 123 -5.91 9.24 -4.16
C LEU A 123 -5.79 8.81 -2.70
N LEU A 124 -4.85 9.39 -1.98
CA LEU A 124 -4.67 9.10 -0.55
C LEU A 124 -5.89 9.53 0.27
N ARG A 125 -6.41 10.72 0.02
CA ARG A 125 -7.61 11.20 0.73
C ARG A 125 -8.81 10.33 0.49
N SER A 126 -9.05 9.94 -0.77
CA SER A 126 -10.14 9.03 -1.11
C SER A 126 -10.01 7.69 -0.38
N SER A 127 -8.80 7.15 -0.34
CA SER A 127 -8.53 5.90 0.36
C SER A 127 -8.69 6.04 1.88
N LEU A 128 -8.25 7.17 2.44
CA LEU A 128 -8.38 7.44 3.87
C LEU A 128 -9.84 7.61 4.30
N ASP A 129 -10.66 8.22 3.46
CA ASP A 129 -12.08 8.34 3.74
C ASP A 129 -12.73 6.96 3.88
N LYS A 130 -12.36 6.02 3.03
CA LYS A 130 -12.83 4.64 3.12
C LYS A 130 -12.28 3.92 4.34
N ALA A 131 -11.01 4.13 4.66
CA ALA A 131 -10.39 3.57 5.86
C ALA A 131 -11.07 4.10 7.13
N LYS A 132 -11.45 5.36 7.13
CA LYS A 132 -12.18 5.99 8.24
C LYS A 132 -13.57 5.38 8.40
N ALA A 133 -14.26 5.15 7.29
CA ALA A 133 -15.57 4.50 7.30
C ALA A 133 -15.50 3.09 7.88
N LEU A 134 -14.38 2.39 7.73
CA LEU A 134 -14.15 1.07 8.30
C LEU A 134 -13.63 1.10 9.74
N GLY A 135 -13.39 2.30 10.29
CA GLY A 135 -12.89 2.46 11.66
C GLY A 135 -11.40 2.19 11.82
N LEU A 136 -10.61 2.17 10.72
CA LEU A 136 -9.16 2.06 10.78
C LEU A 136 -8.51 3.35 11.27
N ILE A 137 -9.16 4.49 11.03
CA ILE A 137 -8.76 5.79 11.52
C ILE A 137 -9.84 6.30 12.45
N VAL A 138 -9.50 6.55 13.70
CA VAL A 138 -10.49 6.83 14.75
C VAL A 138 -10.99 8.27 14.68
N SER A 139 -10.17 9.22 14.24
CA SER A 139 -10.62 10.63 14.16
C SER A 139 -9.71 11.47 13.28
N LYS A 140 -10.24 12.60 12.79
CA LYS A 140 -9.47 13.63 12.11
C LYS A 140 -8.30 14.14 12.97
N LYS A 141 -8.41 14.01 14.27
CA LYS A 141 -7.43 14.48 15.23
C LYS A 141 -6.07 13.79 15.02
N ILE A 142 -6.07 12.50 14.68
CA ILE A 142 -4.84 11.77 14.40
C ILE A 142 -4.14 12.33 13.17
N LEU A 143 -4.87 12.68 12.12
CA LEU A 143 -4.30 13.28 10.91
C LEU A 143 -3.75 14.67 11.18
N VAL A 144 -4.42 15.47 12.02
CA VAL A 144 -3.95 16.80 12.40
C VAL A 144 -2.71 16.70 13.28
N ASP A 145 -2.70 15.80 14.26
CA ASP A 145 -1.57 15.61 15.17
C ASP A 145 -0.35 15.09 14.42
N SER A 146 -0.51 14.32 13.36
CA SER A 146 0.59 13.80 12.56
C SER A 146 1.26 14.88 11.69
N THR A 147 0.68 16.07 11.56
CA THR A 147 1.25 17.17 10.80
C THR A 147 2.09 18.10 11.66
N HIS A 148 2.12 17.89 12.95
CA HIS A 148 3.00 18.60 13.87
C HIS A 148 4.39 17.94 13.90
#